data_2998fde416623aae1fba3e5ba6bc6d9d
#
_entry.id   2998fde416623aae1fba3e5ba6bc6d9d
#
_cell.length_a   1.000
_cell.length_b   1.000
_cell.length_c   1.000
_cell.angle_alpha   90.00
_cell.angle_beta   90.00
_cell.angle_gamma   90.00
#
_symmetry.space_group_name_H-M   'P 1'
#
loop_
_entity.id
_entity.type
_entity.pdbx_description
1 polymer ?
#
loop_
_entity_poly.entity_id
_entity_poly.type
_entity_poly.pdbx_seq_one_letter_code
_entity_poly.pdbx_strand_id
1 'polypeptide(L)'
;MEDMMEWKERPNEQRVVITGMGAITPLGLNVESYWDSLTKGISGIEFVSAFDATDYPCVVAGEIKGFDPKLYIEPKQVRRMSRFTQLAV
;
A
#
# COMPACT_ATOMS: atom_id res chain seq x y z
N MET A 1 -26.33 9.75 -0.23
CA MET A 1 -27.17 8.65 0.25
C MET A 1 -28.14 8.16 -0.82
N GLU A 2 -28.74 9.02 -1.59
CA GLU A 2 -29.61 8.63 -2.72
C GLU A 2 -28.82 7.80 -3.76
N ASP A 3 -27.56 8.14 -4.03
CA ASP A 3 -26.69 7.40 -4.96
C ASP A 3 -26.44 5.97 -4.53
N MET A 4 -26.37 5.67 -3.24
CA MET A 4 -26.20 4.32 -2.73
C MET A 4 -27.44 3.46 -2.92
N MET A 5 -28.64 4.06 -2.88
CA MET A 5 -29.91 3.37 -3.15
C MET A 5 -30.04 3.04 -4.64
N GLU A 6 -29.71 3.96 -5.52
CA GLU A 6 -29.70 3.74 -6.98
C GLU A 6 -28.74 2.61 -7.34
N TRP A 7 -27.60 2.55 -6.72
CA TRP A 7 -26.61 1.51 -6.95
C TRP A 7 -27.18 0.11 -6.62
N LYS A 8 -27.94 -0.01 -5.52
CA LYS A 8 -28.54 -1.30 -5.10
C LYS A 8 -29.63 -1.76 -6.03
N GLU A 9 -30.31 -0.84 -6.72
CA GLU A 9 -31.41 -1.14 -7.65
C GLU A 9 -30.94 -1.47 -9.06
N ARG A 10 -29.64 -1.30 -9.37
CA ARG A 10 -29.11 -1.62 -10.69
C ARG A 10 -29.10 -3.12 -10.93
N PRO A 11 -29.39 -3.56 -12.19
CA PRO A 11 -29.22 -4.97 -12.56
C PRO A 11 -27.80 -5.46 -12.28
N ASN A 12 -27.66 -6.76 -11.98
CA ASN A 12 -26.35 -7.34 -11.65
C ASN A 12 -25.28 -7.07 -12.71
N GLU A 13 -25.64 -7.05 -13.98
CA GLU A 13 -24.70 -6.77 -15.09
C GLU A 13 -24.14 -5.34 -15.05
N GLN A 14 -24.85 -4.41 -14.38
CA GLN A 14 -24.44 -3.00 -14.25
C GLN A 14 -23.79 -2.68 -12.91
N ARG A 15 -23.64 -3.67 -12.03
CA ARG A 15 -23.02 -3.50 -10.74
C ARG A 15 -21.54 -3.79 -10.80
N VAL A 16 -20.77 -2.92 -10.16
CA VAL A 16 -19.34 -3.14 -9.94
C VAL A 16 -19.14 -3.35 -8.44
N VAL A 17 -18.46 -4.40 -8.06
CA VAL A 17 -18.20 -4.72 -6.65
C VAL A 17 -16.71 -4.91 -6.43
N ILE A 18 -16.27 -4.59 -5.22
CA ILE A 18 -14.89 -4.85 -4.79
C ILE A 18 -14.85 -6.27 -4.23
N THR A 19 -14.08 -7.15 -4.87
CA THR A 19 -13.95 -8.55 -4.47
C THR A 19 -12.72 -8.80 -3.59
N GLY A 20 -11.81 -7.86 -3.53
CA GLY A 20 -10.63 -7.96 -2.70
C GLY A 20 -9.87 -6.63 -2.69
N MET A 21 -9.04 -6.45 -1.68
CA MET A 21 -8.19 -5.28 -1.53
C MET A 21 -6.83 -5.68 -0.99
N GLY A 22 -5.81 -4.96 -1.42
CA GLY A 22 -4.48 -5.08 -0.86
C GLY A 22 -3.91 -3.69 -0.62
N ALA A 23 -2.99 -3.60 0.32
CA ALA A 23 -2.29 -2.35 0.59
C ALA A 23 -0.88 -2.64 1.08
N ILE A 24 0.08 -1.87 0.57
CA ILE A 24 1.45 -1.84 1.08
C ILE A 24 1.80 -0.37 1.22
N THR A 25 1.96 0.06 2.47
CA THR A 25 2.12 1.47 2.81
C THR A 25 3.15 1.64 3.92
N PRO A 26 3.68 2.86 4.14
CA PRO A 26 4.51 3.14 5.32
C PRO A 26 3.80 2.90 6.66
N LEU A 27 2.47 2.86 6.68
CA LEU A 27 1.66 2.62 7.89
C LEU A 27 1.36 1.14 8.12
N GLY A 28 1.42 0.31 7.10
CA GLY A 28 1.15 -1.11 7.25
C GLY A 28 1.28 -1.87 5.94
N LEU A 29 1.52 -3.17 6.02
CA LEU A 29 1.77 -4.05 4.89
C LEU A 29 0.52 -4.80 4.42
N ASN A 30 -0.63 -4.57 5.07
CA ASN A 30 -1.92 -5.09 4.66
C ASN A 30 -3.01 -4.08 4.98
N VAL A 31 -4.23 -4.36 4.52
CA VAL A 31 -5.36 -3.42 4.71
C VAL A 31 -5.69 -3.23 6.18
N GLU A 32 -5.67 -4.29 6.99
CA GLU A 32 -5.99 -4.21 8.43
C GLU A 32 -5.01 -3.33 9.20
N SER A 33 -3.72 -3.57 9.03
CA SER A 33 -2.68 -2.80 9.72
C SER A 33 -2.65 -1.35 9.24
N TYR A 34 -2.87 -1.13 7.94
CA TYR A 34 -2.98 0.21 7.37
C TYR A 34 -4.16 0.99 7.98
N TRP A 35 -5.33 0.38 8.03
CA TRP A 35 -6.53 0.99 8.58
C TRP A 35 -6.38 1.28 10.07
N ASP A 36 -5.83 0.33 10.83
CA ASP A 36 -5.59 0.51 12.26
C ASP A 36 -4.66 1.69 12.54
N SER A 37 -3.55 1.79 11.82
CA SER A 37 -2.61 2.91 11.96
C SER A 37 -3.24 4.24 11.54
N LEU A 38 -4.02 4.23 10.46
CA LEU A 38 -4.70 5.42 9.96
C LEU A 38 -5.71 5.97 10.96
N THR A 39 -6.52 5.10 11.56
CA THR A 39 -7.54 5.48 12.54
C THR A 39 -6.92 5.94 13.85
N LYS A 40 -5.75 5.48 14.22
CA LYS A 40 -5.00 5.92 15.40
C LYS A 40 -4.22 7.22 15.17
N GLY A 41 -4.18 7.73 13.95
CA GLY A 41 -3.44 8.95 13.62
C GLY A 41 -1.93 8.78 13.60
N ILE A 42 -1.43 7.56 13.38
CA ILE A 42 0.00 7.28 13.29
C ILE A 42 0.54 7.83 11.97
N SER A 43 1.68 8.54 12.00
CA SER A 43 2.35 9.01 10.80
C SER A 43 3.37 7.99 10.30
N GLY A 44 3.39 7.74 8.99
CA GLY A 44 4.42 6.94 8.34
C GLY A 44 5.60 7.75 7.83
N ILE A 45 5.61 9.07 8.06
CA ILE A 45 6.70 9.95 7.63
C ILE A 45 7.76 10.01 8.71
N GLU A 46 8.97 9.60 8.38
CA GLU A 46 10.12 9.57 9.29
C GLU A 46 11.38 10.02 8.56
N PHE A 47 12.49 10.13 9.28
CA PHE A 47 13.78 10.37 8.64
C PHE A 47 14.14 9.21 7.71
N VAL A 48 14.70 9.54 6.55
CA VAL A 48 15.11 8.55 5.56
C VAL A 48 16.14 7.61 6.18
N SER A 49 15.88 6.29 6.08
CA SER A 49 16.76 5.24 6.58
C SER A 49 17.38 4.38 5.49
N ALA A 50 16.82 4.41 4.27
CA ALA A 50 17.29 3.57 3.16
C ALA A 50 18.66 3.99 2.62
N PHE A 51 19.02 5.27 2.79
CA PHE A 51 20.34 5.81 2.41
C PHE A 51 20.67 7.02 3.28
N ASP A 52 21.92 7.49 3.22
CA ASP A 52 22.34 8.70 3.94
C ASP A 52 21.85 9.95 3.19
N ALA A 53 20.88 10.64 3.78
CA ALA A 53 20.23 11.82 3.18
C ALA A 53 20.70 13.15 3.77
N THR A 54 21.77 13.18 4.56
CA THR A 54 22.22 14.38 5.26
C THR A 54 22.55 15.55 4.34
N ASP A 55 23.02 15.27 3.12
CA ASP A 55 23.36 16.31 2.14
C ASP A 55 22.20 16.70 1.21
N TYR A 56 21.01 16.13 1.43
CA TYR A 56 19.83 16.39 0.59
C TYR A 56 18.91 17.44 1.21
N PRO A 57 18.21 18.24 0.38
CA PRO A 57 17.28 19.26 0.89
C PRO A 57 16.13 18.70 1.73
N CYS A 58 15.71 17.47 1.47
CA CYS A 58 14.66 16.79 2.23
C CYS A 58 15.20 15.50 2.83
N VAL A 59 15.06 15.35 4.15
CA VAL A 59 15.59 14.20 4.90
C VAL A 59 14.47 13.31 5.47
N VAL A 60 13.21 13.61 5.15
CA VAL A 60 12.06 12.83 5.61
C VAL A 60 11.31 12.23 4.42
N ALA A 61 10.76 11.04 4.62
CA ALA A 61 9.99 10.34 3.59
C ALA A 61 9.07 9.28 4.22
N GLY A 62 8.08 8.86 3.46
CA GLY A 62 7.27 7.70 3.80
C GLY A 62 7.90 6.45 3.20
N GLU A 63 8.62 5.70 3.99
CA GLU A 63 9.27 4.46 3.56
C GLU A 63 8.46 3.24 3.95
N ILE A 64 8.44 2.23 3.07
CA ILE A 64 7.85 0.93 3.36
C ILE A 64 8.93 0.07 4.02
N LYS A 65 8.68 -0.33 5.27
CA LYS A 65 9.61 -1.12 6.07
C LYS A 65 9.07 -2.52 6.32
N GLY A 66 9.95 -3.49 6.41
CA GLY A 66 9.58 -4.87 6.73
C GLY A 66 8.95 -5.65 5.59
N PHE A 67 8.92 -5.10 4.37
CA PHE A 67 8.38 -5.80 3.22
C PHE A 67 9.39 -6.79 2.65
N ASP A 68 9.02 -8.07 2.61
CA ASP A 68 9.80 -9.11 1.98
C ASP A 68 9.07 -9.60 0.72
N PRO A 69 9.58 -9.25 -0.48
CA PRO A 69 8.92 -9.65 -1.73
C PRO A 69 8.91 -11.15 -1.96
N LYS A 70 9.82 -11.89 -1.33
CA LYS A 70 9.89 -13.36 -1.46
C LYS A 70 8.67 -14.08 -0.89
N LEU A 71 7.90 -13.42 -0.02
CA LEU A 71 6.64 -13.97 0.51
C LEU A 71 5.54 -14.04 -0.55
N TYR A 72 5.65 -13.24 -1.62
CA TYR A 72 4.61 -13.09 -2.64
C TYR A 72 5.07 -13.44 -4.05
N ILE A 73 6.37 -13.35 -4.31
CA ILE A 73 6.96 -13.49 -5.64
C ILE A 73 8.08 -14.53 -5.58
N GLU A 74 8.19 -15.35 -6.63
CA GLU A 74 9.27 -16.33 -6.73
C GLU A 74 10.65 -15.65 -6.65
N PRO A 75 11.61 -16.17 -5.84
CA PRO A 75 12.92 -15.53 -5.63
C PRO A 75 13.70 -15.22 -6.91
N LYS A 76 13.58 -16.04 -7.94
CA LYS A 76 14.23 -15.80 -9.24
C LYS A 76 13.71 -14.54 -9.91
N GLN A 77 12.41 -14.29 -9.80
CA GLN A 77 11.76 -13.11 -10.38
C GLN A 77 12.09 -11.86 -9.58
N VAL A 78 12.17 -11.96 -8.26
CA VAL A 78 12.52 -10.84 -7.36
C VAL A 78 13.84 -10.19 -7.77
N ARG A 79 14.84 -10.99 -8.12
CA ARG A 79 16.17 -10.50 -8.51
C ARG A 79 16.17 -9.68 -9.80
N ARG A 80 15.13 -9.83 -10.62
CA ARG A 80 14.98 -9.15 -11.91
C ARG A 80 14.04 -7.96 -11.84
N MET A 81 13.44 -7.71 -10.69
CA MET A 81 12.44 -6.66 -10.50
C MET A 81 13.00 -5.49 -9.73
N SER A 82 12.62 -4.28 -10.14
CA SER A 82 12.85 -3.09 -9.33
C SER A 82 11.89 -3.06 -8.13
N ARG A 83 12.20 -2.23 -7.14
CA ARG A 83 11.39 -2.14 -5.92
C ARG A 83 9.94 -1.77 -6.20
N PHE A 84 9.69 -0.80 -7.08
CA PHE A 84 8.33 -0.39 -7.41
C PHE A 84 7.52 -1.52 -8.08
N THR A 85 8.17 -2.35 -8.90
CA THR A 85 7.53 -3.51 -9.52
C THR A 85 7.17 -4.56 -8.47
N GLN A 86 8.06 -4.82 -7.52
CA GLN A 86 7.81 -5.75 -6.41
C GLN A 86 6.60 -5.32 -5.58
N LEU A 87 6.45 -4.02 -5.35
CA LEU A 87 5.33 -3.48 -4.57
C LEU A 87 4.00 -3.56 -5.33
N ALA A 88 4.03 -3.46 -6.66
CA ALA A 88 2.82 -3.50 -7.49
C ALA A 88 2.28 -4.91 -7.71
N VAL A 89 3.15 -5.91 -7.75
CA VAL A 89 2.76 -7.30 -7.98
C VAL A 89 2.25 -7.94 -6.71
#